data_184160baae7737a7f850178496e6b6de
#
_entry.id   184160baae7737a7f850178496e6b6de
#
_cell.length_a   1.000
_cell.length_b   1.000
_cell.length_c   1.000
_cell.angle_alpha   90.00
_cell.angle_beta   90.00
_cell.angle_gamma   90.00
#
_symmetry.space_group_name_H-M   'P 1'
#
loop_
_entity.id
_entity.type
_entity.pdbx_description
1 polymer ?
#
loop_
_entity_poly.entity_id
_entity_poly.type
_entity_poly.pdbx_seq_one_letter_code
_entity_poly.pdbx_strand_id
1 'polypeptide(L)'
;QKIWFTNIPSYLRWLDLPTFRLPGFSEVKKGDAVVFNVPNFEEDGDAPLDLRTFYVKRCVATPGDVLEVRDQQVYINQKPMENPERMQHPVFMKTKENLDEKFFDEYGIRNAPDASFDSADWLPLADSTNQLVGYKLNTSKSMLDQIAKASWSKSFDYDSFKDPKGVTFDAIFPHD
;
A
#
# COMPACT_ATOMS: atom_id res chain seq x y z
N GLN A 1 17.47 17.93 2.25
CA GLN A 1 18.81 17.36 2.38
C GLN A 1 19.70 18.30 3.17
N LYS A 2 20.56 17.78 4.04
CA LYS A 2 21.51 18.57 4.86
C LYS A 2 22.94 18.15 4.49
N ILE A 3 23.87 19.10 4.63
CA ILE A 3 25.29 18.80 4.47
C ILE A 3 25.72 17.89 5.62
N TRP A 4 26.47 16.83 5.26
CA TRP A 4 26.92 15.81 6.21
C TRP A 4 27.61 16.45 7.43
N PHE A 5 27.25 16.00 8.64
CA PHE A 5 27.66 16.55 9.94
C PHE A 5 27.22 17.99 10.28
N THR A 6 26.33 18.60 9.51
CA THR A 6 25.81 19.94 9.84
C THR A 6 24.29 19.98 9.77
N ASN A 7 23.68 20.99 10.39
CA ASN A 7 22.25 21.29 10.22
C ASN A 7 21.98 22.27 9.08
N ILE A 8 22.99 22.53 8.24
CA ILE A 8 22.92 23.50 7.14
C ILE A 8 22.26 22.79 5.93
N PRO A 9 21.24 23.40 5.30
CA PRO A 9 20.66 22.88 4.06
C PRO A 9 21.72 22.77 2.97
N SER A 10 21.68 21.69 2.18
CA SER A 10 22.61 21.47 1.06
C SER A 10 22.29 22.32 -0.18
N TYR A 11 21.32 23.22 -0.10
CA TYR A 11 20.89 24.12 -1.17
C TYR A 11 20.90 25.58 -0.71
N LEU A 12 21.11 26.49 -1.64
CA LEU A 12 21.13 27.93 -1.39
C LEU A 12 19.71 28.48 -1.54
N ARG A 13 19.10 28.94 -0.42
CA ARG A 13 17.74 29.49 -0.42
C ARG A 13 17.59 30.79 -1.20
N TRP A 14 18.68 31.55 -1.36
CA TRP A 14 18.69 32.83 -2.08
C TRP A 14 18.93 32.71 -3.59
N LEU A 15 19.38 31.53 -4.05
CA LEU A 15 19.61 31.24 -5.45
C LEU A 15 18.42 30.43 -6.00
N ASP A 16 17.42 31.15 -6.46
CA ASP A 16 16.26 30.57 -7.13
C ASP A 16 16.47 30.70 -8.65
N LEU A 17 17.01 29.65 -9.26
CA LEU A 17 17.17 29.61 -10.71
C LEU A 17 15.83 29.28 -11.35
N PRO A 18 15.48 29.92 -12.47
CA PRO A 18 14.24 29.63 -13.16
C PRO A 18 14.21 28.16 -13.58
N THR A 19 13.31 27.41 -12.99
CA THR A 19 13.04 26.01 -13.38
C THR A 19 12.13 26.00 -14.60
N PHE A 20 12.48 25.21 -15.60
CA PHE A 20 11.60 24.95 -16.74
C PHE A 20 11.41 23.46 -16.92
N ARG A 21 10.22 23.09 -17.30
CA ARG A 21 9.89 21.70 -17.61
C ARG A 21 9.98 21.49 -19.11
N LEU A 22 10.64 20.42 -19.49
CA LEU A 22 10.58 19.97 -20.88
C LEU A 22 9.14 19.53 -21.20
N PRO A 23 8.67 19.74 -22.44
CA PRO A 23 7.39 19.21 -22.88
C PRO A 23 7.33 17.71 -22.63
N GLY A 24 6.19 17.24 -22.14
CA GLY A 24 5.96 15.79 -21.96
C GLY A 24 5.96 15.07 -23.31
N PHE A 25 6.55 13.91 -23.37
CA PHE A 25 6.57 13.07 -24.61
C PHE A 25 5.30 12.22 -24.74
N SER A 26 4.54 12.07 -23.65
CA SER A 26 3.30 11.27 -23.63
C SER A 26 2.37 11.78 -22.52
N GLU A 27 1.08 11.50 -22.69
CA GLU A 27 0.09 11.71 -21.64
C GLU A 27 0.09 10.52 -20.67
N VAL A 28 -0.18 10.81 -19.39
CA VAL A 28 -0.34 9.78 -18.38
C VAL A 28 -1.63 8.99 -18.64
N LYS A 29 -1.52 7.67 -18.65
CA LYS A 29 -2.63 6.75 -18.86
C LYS A 29 -2.94 5.94 -17.60
N LYS A 30 -4.13 5.38 -17.54
CA LYS A 30 -4.50 4.41 -16.49
C LYS A 30 -3.54 3.23 -16.51
N GLY A 31 -3.05 2.87 -15.33
CA GLY A 31 -2.06 1.80 -15.17
C GLY A 31 -0.61 2.25 -15.14
N ASP A 32 -0.28 3.47 -15.59
CA ASP A 32 1.07 3.98 -15.58
C ASP A 32 1.60 4.19 -14.16
N ALA A 33 2.87 3.92 -13.94
CA ALA A 33 3.57 4.30 -12.72
C ALA A 33 4.02 5.76 -12.84
N VAL A 34 3.51 6.62 -11.98
CA VAL A 34 3.81 8.06 -11.98
C VAL A 34 4.69 8.41 -10.79
N VAL A 35 5.76 9.13 -11.07
CA VAL A 35 6.64 9.71 -10.04
C VAL A 35 6.28 11.17 -9.86
N PHE A 36 6.05 11.60 -8.63
CA PHE A 36 5.73 12.99 -8.32
C PHE A 36 6.28 13.41 -6.95
N ASN A 37 6.49 14.71 -6.78
CA ASN A 37 6.87 15.27 -5.48
C ASN A 37 5.62 15.49 -4.63
N VAL A 38 5.70 15.16 -3.36
CA VAL A 38 4.60 15.42 -2.42
C VAL A 38 4.64 16.91 -2.02
N PRO A 39 3.58 17.68 -2.27
CA PRO A 39 3.61 19.12 -2.07
C PRO A 39 3.70 19.55 -0.60
N ASN A 40 3.08 18.80 0.31
CA ASN A 40 2.92 19.17 1.73
C ASN A 40 3.40 18.05 2.66
N PHE A 41 4.59 17.52 2.43
CA PHE A 41 5.18 16.54 3.32
C PHE A 41 5.89 17.28 4.48
N GLU A 42 5.44 17.06 5.71
CA GLU A 42 5.91 17.80 6.89
C GLU A 42 7.42 17.67 7.11
N GLU A 43 8.00 16.52 6.82
CA GLU A 43 9.43 16.24 6.97
C GLU A 43 10.30 17.03 5.98
N ASP A 44 9.73 17.47 4.87
CA ASP A 44 10.45 18.25 3.86
C ASP A 44 10.56 19.73 4.25
N GLY A 45 9.73 20.23 5.18
CA GLY A 45 9.71 21.61 5.65
C GLY A 45 9.61 22.61 4.49
N ASP A 46 10.48 23.62 4.51
CA ASP A 46 10.53 24.69 3.48
C ASP A 46 11.33 24.29 2.23
N ALA A 47 11.61 23.03 1.98
CA ALA A 47 12.37 22.61 0.80
C ALA A 47 11.65 23.02 -0.50
N PRO A 48 12.38 23.50 -1.53
CA PRO A 48 11.84 23.69 -2.87
C PRO A 48 11.16 22.40 -3.40
N LEU A 49 10.13 22.57 -4.23
CA LEU A 49 9.31 21.44 -4.70
C LEU A 49 10.15 20.30 -5.31
N ASP A 50 11.18 20.63 -6.06
CA ASP A 50 12.06 19.67 -6.76
C ASP A 50 12.97 18.88 -5.79
N LEU A 51 13.12 19.34 -4.55
CA LEU A 51 13.91 18.69 -3.50
C LEU A 51 13.05 17.96 -2.46
N ARG A 52 11.72 18.00 -2.62
CA ARG A 52 10.80 17.30 -1.73
C ARG A 52 10.76 15.81 -2.02
N THR A 53 10.22 15.08 -1.08
CA THR A 53 10.04 13.63 -1.17
C THR A 53 9.30 13.21 -2.44
N PHE A 54 9.81 12.19 -3.10
CA PHE A 54 9.20 11.60 -4.29
C PHE A 54 8.35 10.40 -3.92
N TYR A 55 7.15 10.34 -4.48
CA TYR A 55 6.33 9.14 -4.45
C TYR A 55 6.22 8.53 -5.83
N VAL A 56 6.17 7.21 -5.85
CA VAL A 56 5.81 6.42 -7.03
C VAL A 56 4.45 5.79 -6.76
N LYS A 57 3.47 6.15 -7.55
CA LYS A 57 2.12 5.60 -7.44
C LYS A 57 1.59 5.22 -8.82
N ARG A 58 0.70 4.25 -8.85
CA ARG A 58 0.03 3.88 -10.09
C ARG A 58 -1.14 4.82 -10.36
N CYS A 59 -1.22 5.34 -11.58
CA CYS A 59 -2.37 6.12 -12.03
C CYS A 59 -3.57 5.20 -12.20
N VAL A 60 -4.58 5.33 -11.38
CA VAL A 60 -5.80 4.49 -11.45
C VAL A 60 -6.90 5.14 -12.28
N ALA A 61 -6.97 6.47 -12.29
CA ALA A 61 -7.98 7.23 -13.04
C ALA A 61 -7.36 8.50 -13.63
N THR A 62 -7.94 9.01 -14.70
CA THR A 62 -7.56 10.26 -15.37
C THR A 62 -8.68 11.29 -15.24
N PRO A 63 -8.42 12.59 -15.45
CA PRO A 63 -9.46 13.62 -15.37
C PRO A 63 -10.68 13.29 -16.23
N GLY A 64 -11.87 13.41 -15.61
CA GLY A 64 -13.15 13.05 -16.23
C GLY A 64 -13.63 11.62 -15.97
N ASP A 65 -12.81 10.76 -15.35
CA ASP A 65 -13.25 9.44 -14.90
C ASP A 65 -13.99 9.50 -13.57
N VAL A 66 -14.96 8.62 -13.40
CA VAL A 66 -15.61 8.33 -12.13
C VAL A 66 -14.96 7.10 -11.51
N LEU A 67 -14.32 7.29 -10.36
CA LEU A 67 -13.63 6.23 -9.61
C LEU A 67 -14.49 5.79 -8.44
N GLU A 68 -14.66 4.48 -8.30
CA GLU A 68 -15.30 3.84 -7.15
C GLU A 68 -14.45 2.67 -6.66
N VAL A 69 -14.47 2.41 -5.36
CA VAL A 69 -13.87 1.21 -4.77
C VAL A 69 -14.97 0.45 -4.05
N ARG A 70 -15.23 -0.80 -4.47
CA ARG A 70 -16.20 -1.70 -3.85
C ARG A 70 -15.51 -3.02 -3.55
N ASP A 71 -15.60 -3.49 -2.32
CA ASP A 71 -15.02 -4.77 -1.89
C ASP A 71 -13.55 -4.95 -2.37
N GLN A 72 -12.72 -3.92 -2.16
CA GLN A 72 -11.31 -3.88 -2.57
C GLN A 72 -11.06 -3.89 -4.09
N GLN A 73 -12.11 -3.85 -4.91
CA GLN A 73 -12.02 -3.76 -6.36
C GLN A 73 -12.25 -2.32 -6.82
N VAL A 74 -11.32 -1.82 -7.63
CA VAL A 74 -11.43 -0.49 -8.27
C VAL A 74 -12.33 -0.59 -9.49
N TYR A 75 -13.27 0.34 -9.61
CA TYR A 75 -14.14 0.52 -10.77
C TYR A 75 -13.89 1.90 -11.38
N ILE A 76 -13.75 1.95 -12.69
CA ILE A 76 -13.63 3.18 -13.45
C ILE A 76 -14.80 3.26 -14.41
N ASN A 77 -15.59 4.33 -14.28
CA ASN A 77 -16.81 4.52 -15.06
C ASN A 77 -17.73 3.28 -15.00
N GLN A 78 -17.91 2.74 -13.77
CA GLN A 78 -18.73 1.55 -13.47
C GLN A 78 -18.17 0.21 -14.01
N LYS A 79 -16.99 0.21 -14.63
CA LYS A 79 -16.33 -1.01 -15.11
C LYS A 79 -15.22 -1.41 -14.15
N PRO A 80 -15.09 -2.69 -13.77
CA PRO A 80 -13.97 -3.11 -12.93
C PRO A 80 -12.66 -2.87 -13.67
N MET A 81 -11.70 -2.27 -12.97
CA MET A 81 -10.34 -2.12 -13.47
C MET A 81 -9.64 -3.48 -13.37
N GLU A 82 -8.87 -3.84 -14.40
CA GLU A 82 -8.02 -5.02 -14.34
C GLU A 82 -6.93 -4.83 -13.29
N ASN A 83 -6.90 -5.73 -12.31
CA ASN A 83 -5.92 -5.67 -11.24
C ASN A 83 -4.57 -6.19 -11.74
N PRO A 84 -3.45 -5.53 -11.40
CA PRO A 84 -2.13 -6.09 -11.67
C PRO A 84 -1.98 -7.49 -11.06
N GLU A 85 -1.31 -8.38 -11.78
CA GLU A 85 -1.13 -9.79 -11.37
C GLU A 85 -0.57 -9.96 -9.94
N ARG A 86 0.30 -9.03 -9.53
CA ARG A 86 0.93 -9.03 -8.21
C ARG A 86 0.28 -8.04 -7.22
N MET A 87 -0.94 -7.61 -7.49
CA MET A 87 -1.66 -6.76 -6.57
C MET A 87 -1.93 -7.52 -5.28
N GLN A 88 -1.53 -6.92 -4.15
CA GLN A 88 -1.77 -7.48 -2.83
C GLN A 88 -3.06 -6.91 -2.25
N HIS A 89 -3.77 -7.74 -1.52
CA HIS A 89 -4.96 -7.39 -0.78
C HIS A 89 -4.85 -7.91 0.66
N PRO A 90 -5.38 -7.18 1.63
CA PRO A 90 -5.54 -7.72 2.97
C PRO A 90 -6.59 -8.82 2.97
N VAL A 91 -6.22 -9.99 3.47
CA VAL A 91 -7.06 -11.18 3.59
C VAL A 91 -7.03 -11.66 5.03
N PHE A 92 -8.15 -12.13 5.53
CA PHE A 92 -8.22 -12.84 6.80
C PHE A 92 -8.19 -14.34 6.56
N MET A 93 -7.12 -14.98 7.00
CA MET A 93 -7.00 -16.43 7.00
C MET A 93 -7.41 -16.97 8.38
N LYS A 94 -8.57 -17.60 8.44
CA LYS A 94 -9.13 -18.14 9.67
C LYS A 94 -8.52 -19.51 9.96
N THR A 95 -7.79 -19.62 11.07
CA THR A 95 -7.19 -20.87 11.54
C THR A 95 -6.93 -20.80 13.03
N LYS A 96 -6.93 -21.96 13.69
CA LYS A 96 -6.48 -22.13 15.08
C LYS A 96 -5.07 -22.66 15.18
N GLU A 97 -4.45 -22.99 14.05
CA GLU A 97 -3.08 -23.50 13.99
C GLU A 97 -2.09 -22.35 14.18
N ASN A 98 -1.11 -22.57 15.04
CA ASN A 98 -0.04 -21.61 15.25
C ASN A 98 1.01 -21.80 14.16
N LEU A 99 1.04 -20.88 13.20
CA LEU A 99 1.97 -20.86 12.08
C LEU A 99 3.19 -20.01 12.44
N ASP A 100 4.36 -20.49 12.11
CA ASP A 100 5.62 -19.78 12.35
C ASP A 100 6.03 -18.89 11.17
N GLU A 101 7.03 -18.06 11.38
CA GLU A 101 7.57 -17.17 10.35
C GLU A 101 8.06 -17.93 9.12
N LYS A 102 8.63 -19.14 9.31
CA LYS A 102 9.14 -19.98 8.21
C LYS A 102 8.04 -20.39 7.25
N PHE A 103 6.84 -20.64 7.79
CA PHE A 103 5.68 -20.92 6.99
C PHE A 103 5.37 -19.76 6.03
N PHE A 104 5.30 -18.54 6.54
CA PHE A 104 5.02 -17.37 5.71
C PHE A 104 6.14 -17.07 4.73
N ASP A 105 7.39 -17.27 5.14
CA ASP A 105 8.58 -17.13 4.28
C ASP A 105 8.57 -18.05 3.06
N GLU A 106 8.10 -19.29 3.24
CA GLU A 106 7.96 -20.26 2.14
C GLU A 106 7.04 -19.75 1.03
N TYR A 107 6.02 -18.97 1.40
CA TYR A 107 5.10 -18.35 0.45
C TYR A 107 5.51 -16.91 0.08
N GLY A 108 6.71 -16.47 0.47
CA GLY A 108 7.21 -15.13 0.15
C GLY A 108 6.49 -13.99 0.87
N ILE A 109 5.77 -14.28 1.95
CA ILE A 109 5.08 -13.30 2.80
C ILE A 109 6.01 -12.97 3.96
N ARG A 110 6.64 -11.78 3.93
CA ARG A 110 7.70 -11.40 4.88
C ARG A 110 7.43 -10.06 5.50
N ASN A 111 7.47 -10.01 6.81
CA ASN A 111 7.43 -8.73 7.52
C ASN A 111 8.79 -8.03 7.46
N ALA A 112 8.78 -6.72 7.28
CA ALA A 112 9.94 -5.91 7.56
C ALA A 112 10.24 -5.93 9.07
N PRO A 113 11.51 -5.78 9.52
CA PRO A 113 11.88 -5.85 10.93
C PRO A 113 11.16 -4.84 11.83
N ASP A 114 10.71 -3.73 11.25
CA ASP A 114 10.00 -2.62 11.88
C ASP A 114 8.52 -2.54 11.46
N ALA A 115 7.97 -3.63 10.92
CA ALA A 115 6.60 -3.65 10.44
C ALA A 115 5.60 -3.37 11.58
N SER A 116 4.76 -2.36 11.38
CA SER A 116 3.60 -2.06 12.22
C SER A 116 2.39 -2.91 11.83
N PHE A 117 1.31 -2.82 12.61
CA PHE A 117 0.05 -3.49 12.28
C PHE A 117 -0.44 -3.19 10.85
N ASP A 118 -0.27 -1.96 10.39
CA ASP A 118 -0.74 -1.54 9.08
C ASP A 118 0.20 -1.94 7.95
N SER A 119 1.52 -2.00 8.21
CA SER A 119 2.56 -2.30 7.23
C SER A 119 3.00 -3.75 7.19
N ALA A 120 2.56 -4.58 8.15
CA ALA A 120 2.92 -5.99 8.19
C ALA A 120 2.22 -6.80 7.09
N ASP A 121 3.00 -7.67 6.43
CA ASP A 121 2.48 -8.59 5.43
C ASP A 121 1.75 -9.78 6.04
N TRP A 122 2.06 -10.14 7.30
CA TRP A 122 1.28 -11.10 8.08
C TRP A 122 1.28 -10.72 9.57
N LEU A 123 0.15 -10.95 10.24
CA LEU A 123 -0.02 -10.75 11.67
C LEU A 123 -0.98 -11.79 12.27
N PRO A 124 -0.65 -12.38 13.42
CA PRO A 124 -1.59 -13.20 14.16
C PRO A 124 -2.70 -12.33 14.75
N LEU A 125 -3.92 -12.82 14.68
CA LEU A 125 -5.10 -12.19 15.28
C LEU A 125 -5.65 -13.06 16.38
N ALA A 126 -5.88 -12.48 17.53
CA ALA A 126 -6.45 -13.14 18.69
C ALA A 126 -7.82 -12.55 19.05
N ASP A 127 -8.66 -13.36 19.66
CA ASP A 127 -9.94 -12.90 20.21
C ASP A 127 -9.78 -12.18 21.56
N SER A 128 -10.89 -11.77 22.15
CA SER A 128 -10.92 -11.12 23.47
C SER A 128 -10.40 -12.02 24.61
N THR A 129 -10.28 -13.32 24.40
CA THR A 129 -9.74 -14.30 25.35
C THR A 129 -8.27 -14.62 25.08
N ASN A 130 -7.62 -13.87 24.17
CA ASN A 130 -6.25 -14.07 23.72
C ASN A 130 -6.00 -15.43 23.05
N GLN A 131 -7.03 -16.01 22.46
CA GLN A 131 -6.92 -17.23 21.65
C GLN A 131 -6.77 -16.85 20.17
N LEU A 132 -5.84 -17.54 19.49
CA LEU A 132 -5.62 -17.33 18.06
C LEU A 132 -6.89 -17.66 17.28
N VAL A 133 -7.33 -16.72 16.45
CA VAL A 133 -8.48 -16.88 15.54
C VAL A 133 -8.09 -16.95 14.08
N GLY A 134 -6.86 -16.51 13.77
CA GLY A 134 -6.31 -16.53 12.42
C GLY A 134 -5.21 -15.51 12.20
N TYR A 135 -4.95 -15.22 10.94
CA TYR A 135 -3.91 -14.28 10.52
C TYR A 135 -4.46 -13.27 9.53
N LYS A 136 -4.07 -12.01 9.69
CA LYS A 136 -4.15 -11.02 8.62
C LYS A 136 -2.99 -11.29 7.67
N LEU A 137 -3.26 -11.34 6.38
CA LEU A 137 -2.26 -11.50 5.33
C LEU A 137 -2.41 -10.39 4.30
N ASN A 138 -1.30 -9.77 3.87
CA ASN A 138 -1.24 -8.94 2.68
C ASN A 138 -0.61 -9.78 1.58
N THR A 139 -1.40 -10.29 0.67
CA THR A 139 -0.91 -11.22 -0.33
C THR A 139 -1.64 -11.10 -1.66
N SER A 140 -1.04 -11.62 -2.73
CA SER A 140 -1.67 -11.67 -4.04
C SER A 140 -2.63 -12.87 -4.14
N LYS A 141 -3.61 -12.75 -5.06
CA LYS A 141 -4.55 -13.85 -5.32
C LYS A 141 -3.83 -15.13 -5.74
N SER A 142 -2.79 -15.02 -6.56
CA SER A 142 -2.01 -16.19 -7.02
C SER A 142 -1.32 -16.91 -5.87
N MET A 143 -0.80 -16.19 -4.88
CA MET A 143 -0.19 -16.74 -3.70
C MET A 143 -1.23 -17.38 -2.78
N LEU A 144 -2.37 -16.73 -2.60
CA LEU A 144 -3.48 -17.28 -1.83
C LEU A 144 -3.97 -18.62 -2.42
N ASP A 145 -4.06 -18.70 -3.76
CA ASP A 145 -4.43 -19.92 -4.46
C ASP A 145 -3.39 -21.04 -4.27
N GLN A 146 -2.11 -20.71 -4.13
CA GLN A 146 -1.06 -21.70 -3.80
C GLN A 146 -1.22 -22.23 -2.38
N ILE A 147 -1.41 -21.34 -1.42
CA ILE A 147 -1.66 -21.73 -0.02
C ILE A 147 -2.93 -22.60 0.06
N ALA A 148 -3.99 -22.22 -0.62
CA ALA A 148 -5.26 -22.95 -0.61
C ALA A 148 -5.18 -24.36 -1.25
N LYS A 149 -4.25 -24.59 -2.17
CA LYS A 149 -4.01 -25.91 -2.80
C LYS A 149 -3.18 -26.85 -1.93
N ALA A 150 -2.50 -26.36 -0.92
CA ALA A 150 -1.72 -27.17 -0.03
C ALA A 150 -2.63 -28.14 0.75
N SER A 151 -2.19 -29.39 0.93
CA SER A 151 -3.02 -30.44 1.50
C SER A 151 -3.50 -30.19 2.94
N TRP A 152 -2.79 -29.34 3.67
CA TRP A 152 -3.10 -28.93 5.04
C TRP A 152 -4.08 -27.74 5.10
N SER A 153 -4.34 -27.05 3.99
CA SER A 153 -5.20 -25.84 3.94
C SER A 153 -6.69 -26.12 4.04
N LYS A 154 -7.12 -27.38 4.13
CA LYS A 154 -8.54 -27.76 4.23
C LYS A 154 -9.24 -27.22 5.48
N SER A 155 -8.46 -26.78 6.48
CA SER A 155 -8.95 -26.18 7.71
C SER A 155 -8.98 -24.63 7.67
N PHE A 156 -8.58 -24.01 6.55
CA PHE A 156 -8.52 -22.57 6.43
C PHE A 156 -9.72 -22.03 5.67
N ASP A 157 -10.31 -21.00 6.23
CA ASP A 157 -11.33 -20.20 5.59
C ASP A 157 -10.74 -18.81 5.29
N TYR A 158 -11.03 -18.26 4.11
CA TYR A 158 -10.49 -16.98 3.68
C TYR A 158 -11.64 -16.00 3.50
N ASP A 159 -11.52 -14.85 4.14
CA ASP A 159 -12.45 -13.74 3.98
C ASP A 159 -11.68 -12.47 3.64
N SER A 160 -12.36 -11.51 3.03
CA SER A 160 -11.80 -10.16 2.90
C SER A 160 -11.57 -9.61 4.31
N PHE A 161 -10.38 -9.07 4.55
CA PHE A 161 -10.08 -8.47 5.84
C PHE A 161 -10.97 -7.26 6.07
N LYS A 162 -11.84 -7.35 7.07
CA LYS A 162 -12.59 -6.22 7.59
C LYS A 162 -11.92 -5.80 8.89
N ASP A 163 -11.47 -4.55 8.97
CA ASP A 163 -10.90 -4.03 10.21
C ASP A 163 -11.92 -4.24 11.34
N PRO A 164 -11.55 -4.95 12.42
CA PRO A 164 -12.43 -5.18 13.56
C PRO A 164 -12.86 -3.87 14.26
N LYS A 165 -12.17 -2.75 14.01
CA LYS A 165 -12.56 -1.43 14.51
C LYS A 165 -13.59 -0.73 13.64
N GLY A 166 -14.01 -1.34 12.54
CA GLY A 166 -15.01 -0.77 11.64
C GLY A 166 -14.56 0.53 10.96
N VAL A 167 -13.25 0.75 10.84
CA VAL A 167 -12.73 1.87 10.06
C VAL A 167 -13.10 1.62 8.61
N THR A 168 -14.16 2.24 8.18
CA THR A 168 -14.51 2.31 6.77
C THR A 168 -13.47 3.18 6.05
N PHE A 169 -13.26 2.97 4.78
CA PHE A 169 -12.36 3.79 3.94
C PHE A 169 -12.68 5.30 3.99
N ASP A 170 -13.87 5.66 4.39
CA ASP A 170 -14.34 7.04 4.61
C ASP A 170 -13.50 7.81 5.65
N ALA A 171 -12.84 7.10 6.58
CA ALA A 171 -11.98 7.72 7.60
C ALA A 171 -10.56 8.08 7.07
N ILE A 172 -10.18 7.58 5.88
CA ILE A 172 -8.84 7.77 5.30
C ILE A 172 -8.82 8.94 4.31
N PHE A 173 -9.96 9.30 3.76
CA PHE A 173 -10.10 10.45 2.88
C PHE A 173 -10.97 11.50 3.56
N PRO A 174 -10.40 12.63 4.03
CA PRO A 174 -11.20 13.73 4.54
C PRO A 174 -12.12 14.21 3.41
N HIS A 175 -13.41 14.19 3.67
CA HIS A 175 -14.39 14.85 2.84
C HIS A 175 -14.33 16.35 3.21
N ASP A 176 -13.79 17.17 2.32
CA ASP A 176 -13.97 18.62 2.35
C ASP A 176 -15.32 19.01 1.76
#